data_d2cfc67133ea37fd6774112f99dbb7a0
#
_entry.id   d2cfc67133ea37fd6774112f99dbb7a0
#
_cell.length_a   1.000
_cell.length_b   1.000
_cell.length_c   1.000
_cell.angle_alpha   90.00
_cell.angle_beta   90.00
_cell.angle_gamma   90.00
#
_symmetry.space_group_name_H-M   'P 1'
#
loop_
_entity.id
_entity.type
_entity.pdbx_description
1 polymer ?
#
loop_
_entity_poly.entity_id
_entity_poly.type
_entity_poly.pdbx_seq_one_letter_code
_entity_poly.pdbx_strand_id
1 'polypeptide(L)'
;MLMLLVAASMLTFSSCKKVSKVLPETVTVNGRVTDENGQPFEVVSVSVSKSTFMSVTIPVTGTKTDENGFYQVEFEPDDETFTMRYTIDKDGYHYVAFYGVDKWKAVQEHDVVLIKE
;
A
#
# COMPACT_ATOMS: atom_id res chain seq x y z
N MET A 1 -38.30 -27.69 -5.24
CA MET A 1 -38.58 -26.26 -5.36
C MET A 1 -37.49 -25.43 -4.75
N LEU A 2 -37.26 -25.55 -3.48
CA LEU A 2 -36.24 -24.80 -2.79
C LEU A 2 -34.83 -25.03 -3.33
N MET A 3 -34.58 -26.24 -3.77
CA MET A 3 -33.28 -26.61 -4.34
C MET A 3 -32.88 -25.77 -5.53
N LEU A 4 -33.82 -25.47 -6.37
CA LEU A 4 -33.56 -24.68 -7.58
C LEU A 4 -33.10 -23.28 -7.25
N LEU A 5 -33.69 -22.67 -6.22
CA LEU A 5 -33.31 -21.33 -5.81
C LEU A 5 -31.88 -21.29 -5.29
N VAL A 6 -31.49 -22.29 -4.52
CA VAL A 6 -30.14 -22.37 -3.99
C VAL A 6 -29.11 -22.48 -5.12
N ALA A 7 -29.39 -23.30 -6.10
CA ALA A 7 -28.49 -23.46 -7.22
C ALA A 7 -28.28 -22.16 -7.99
N ALA A 8 -29.35 -21.39 -8.17
CA ALA A 8 -29.26 -20.12 -8.84
C ALA A 8 -28.37 -19.13 -8.09
N SER A 9 -28.49 -19.12 -6.78
CA SER A 9 -27.62 -18.26 -5.95
C SER A 9 -26.15 -18.58 -6.11
N MET A 10 -25.83 -19.85 -6.17
CA MET A 10 -24.43 -20.27 -6.32
C MET A 10 -23.83 -19.84 -7.64
N LEU A 11 -24.61 -19.92 -8.69
CA LEU A 11 -24.17 -19.47 -10.01
C LEU A 11 -23.86 -17.97 -10.03
N THR A 12 -24.64 -17.21 -9.33
CA THR A 12 -24.42 -15.77 -9.22
C THR A 12 -23.08 -15.47 -8.58
N PHE A 13 -22.72 -16.16 -7.54
CA PHE A 13 -21.40 -15.99 -6.92
C PHE A 13 -20.26 -16.25 -7.88
N SER A 14 -20.34 -17.33 -8.62
CA SER A 14 -19.30 -17.66 -9.58
C SER A 14 -19.09 -16.55 -10.61
N SER A 15 -20.16 -15.96 -11.07
CA SER A 15 -20.08 -14.86 -12.01
C SER A 15 -19.36 -13.64 -11.43
N CYS A 16 -19.63 -13.31 -10.19
CA CYS A 16 -18.98 -12.19 -9.54
C CYS A 16 -17.47 -12.36 -9.46
N LYS A 17 -16.98 -13.55 -9.23
CA LYS A 17 -15.55 -13.79 -9.15
C LYS A 17 -14.82 -13.52 -10.45
N LYS A 18 -15.44 -13.75 -11.56
CA LYS A 18 -14.82 -13.57 -12.87
C LYS A 18 -14.64 -12.09 -13.23
N VAL A 19 -15.43 -11.24 -12.62
CA VAL A 19 -15.43 -9.81 -12.92
C VAL A 19 -14.63 -9.02 -11.90
N SER A 20 -13.82 -9.71 -11.09
CA SER A 20 -13.16 -9.08 -9.95
C SER A 20 -11.91 -8.27 -10.28
N LYS A 21 -11.50 -8.17 -11.55
CA LYS A 21 -10.36 -7.35 -11.93
C LYS A 21 -10.78 -5.91 -12.19
N VAL A 22 -11.28 -5.29 -11.15
CA VAL A 22 -11.63 -3.88 -11.18
C VAL A 22 -10.85 -3.20 -10.07
N LEU A 23 -10.25 -2.07 -10.38
CA LEU A 23 -9.51 -1.31 -9.38
C LEU A 23 -10.43 -0.89 -8.25
N PRO A 24 -9.98 -0.98 -7.00
CA PRO A 24 -10.75 -0.44 -5.90
C PRO A 24 -10.86 1.08 -6.03
N GLU A 25 -11.86 1.66 -5.41
CA GLU A 25 -12.05 3.09 -5.43
C GLU A 25 -10.91 3.81 -4.71
N THR A 26 -10.44 3.23 -3.62
CA THR A 26 -9.35 3.78 -2.82
C THR A 26 -8.44 2.65 -2.37
N VAL A 27 -7.14 2.90 -2.41
CA VAL A 27 -6.13 1.99 -1.85
C VAL A 27 -5.59 2.61 -0.59
N THR A 28 -5.62 1.85 0.50
CA THR A 28 -5.07 2.25 1.78
C THR A 28 -3.87 1.37 2.12
N VAL A 29 -2.74 1.99 2.38
CA VAL A 29 -1.54 1.28 2.82
C VAL A 29 -1.20 1.78 4.21
N ASN A 30 -1.05 0.86 5.14
CA ASN A 30 -0.65 1.20 6.50
C ASN A 30 0.48 0.27 6.94
N GLY A 31 1.14 0.64 8.01
CA GLY A 31 2.20 -0.18 8.54
C GLY A 31 2.96 0.51 9.64
N ARG A 32 4.06 -0.09 9.99
CA ARG A 32 4.91 0.40 11.06
C ARG A 32 6.36 0.38 10.61
N VAL A 33 7.08 1.43 10.94
CA VAL A 33 8.51 1.52 10.68
C VAL A 33 9.25 1.38 12.01
N THR A 34 10.17 0.42 12.07
CA THR A 34 10.96 0.16 13.28
C THR A 34 12.44 0.07 12.92
N ASP A 35 13.29 0.10 13.95
CA ASP A 35 14.69 -0.23 13.77
C ASP A 35 14.90 -1.74 13.94
N GLU A 36 16.14 -2.18 13.86
CA GLU A 36 16.51 -3.61 13.96
C GLU A 36 16.20 -4.21 15.34
N ASN A 37 16.00 -3.38 16.34
CA ASN A 37 15.65 -3.83 17.70
C ASN A 37 14.15 -3.78 17.98
N GLY A 38 13.35 -3.46 16.96
CA GLY A 38 11.90 -3.35 17.11
C GLY A 38 11.42 -2.04 17.68
N GLN A 39 12.31 -1.05 17.85
CA GLN A 39 11.93 0.25 18.35
C GLN A 39 11.28 1.09 17.26
N PRO A 40 10.21 1.84 17.56
CA PRO A 40 9.52 2.63 16.56
C PRO A 40 10.37 3.79 16.03
N PHE A 41 10.19 4.10 14.75
CA PHE A 41 10.82 5.23 14.11
C PHE A 41 9.78 6.29 13.78
N GLU A 42 9.85 7.42 14.48
CA GLU A 42 8.95 8.54 14.16
C GLU A 42 9.55 9.44 13.09
N VAL A 43 8.68 10.19 12.43
CA VAL A 43 9.05 11.22 11.46
C VAL A 43 9.76 10.66 10.22
N VAL A 44 9.53 9.39 9.90
CA VAL A 44 9.95 8.84 8.61
C VAL A 44 8.98 9.33 7.55
N SER A 45 9.51 9.91 6.47
CA SER A 45 8.67 10.35 5.36
C SER A 45 8.24 9.14 4.54
N VAL A 46 6.93 8.96 4.40
CA VAL A 46 6.34 7.88 3.61
C VAL A 46 5.56 8.54 2.49
N SER A 47 5.89 8.22 1.26
CA SER A 47 5.23 8.81 0.12
C SER A 47 4.84 7.76 -0.91
N VAL A 48 3.79 8.07 -1.67
CA VAL A 48 3.34 7.26 -2.79
C VAL A 48 3.56 8.07 -4.05
N SER A 49 4.18 7.45 -5.04
CA SER A 49 4.39 8.03 -6.35
C SER A 49 3.91 7.07 -7.41
N LYS A 50 3.52 7.59 -8.55
CA LYS A 50 3.17 6.75 -9.69
C LYS A 50 4.11 7.00 -10.84
N SER A 51 4.41 5.95 -11.60
CA SER A 51 5.26 6.02 -12.78
C SER A 51 4.42 5.80 -14.01
N THR A 52 4.51 6.74 -14.96
CA THR A 52 3.83 6.63 -16.24
C THR A 52 4.64 5.74 -17.17
N PHE A 53 4.05 5.33 -18.28
CA PHE A 53 4.74 4.51 -19.27
C PHE A 53 5.94 5.23 -19.90
N MET A 54 6.01 6.56 -19.77
CA MET A 54 7.16 7.35 -20.24
C MET A 54 8.22 7.53 -19.16
N SER A 55 8.13 6.75 -18.08
CA SER A 55 9.07 6.79 -16.96
C SER A 55 9.09 8.10 -16.19
N VAL A 56 8.01 8.85 -16.26
CA VAL A 56 7.85 10.05 -15.45
C VAL A 56 7.28 9.68 -14.11
N THR A 57 7.92 10.13 -13.03
CA THR A 57 7.46 9.87 -11.67
C THR A 57 6.64 11.06 -11.17
N ILE A 58 5.44 10.79 -10.73
CA ILE A 58 4.49 11.80 -10.26
C ILE A 58 4.17 11.53 -8.79
N PRO A 59 4.39 12.49 -7.89
CA PRO A 59 3.98 12.31 -6.49
C PRO A 59 2.47 12.28 -6.37
N VAL A 60 1.96 11.39 -5.53
CA VAL A 60 0.53 11.20 -5.32
C VAL A 60 0.10 11.68 -3.95
N THR A 61 0.74 11.18 -2.90
CA THR A 61 0.42 11.56 -1.53
C THR A 61 1.59 11.22 -0.61
N GLY A 62 1.54 11.68 0.61
CA GLY A 62 2.57 11.37 1.59
C GLY A 62 2.13 11.64 3.00
N THR A 63 2.87 11.07 3.93
CA THR A 63 2.65 11.23 5.37
C THR A 63 3.98 11.03 6.09
N LYS A 64 3.94 11.10 7.41
CA LYS A 64 5.09 10.78 8.25
C LYS A 64 4.64 9.82 9.32
N THR A 65 5.57 8.98 9.79
CA THR A 65 5.27 8.08 10.89
C THR A 65 5.06 8.86 12.18
N ASP A 66 4.19 8.33 13.03
CA ASP A 66 3.94 8.92 14.35
C ASP A 66 4.98 8.43 15.38
N GLU A 67 4.78 8.79 16.63
CA GLU A 67 5.69 8.43 17.72
C GLU A 67 5.82 6.92 17.94
N ASN A 68 4.85 6.15 17.47
CA ASN A 68 4.87 4.70 17.56
C ASN A 68 5.34 4.04 16.26
N GLY A 69 5.78 4.85 15.30
CA GLY A 69 6.26 4.36 14.02
C GLY A 69 5.16 4.02 13.02
N PHE A 70 3.90 4.24 13.36
CA PHE A 70 2.79 3.92 12.46
C PHE A 70 2.56 4.97 11.40
N TYR A 71 2.10 4.54 10.25
CA TYR A 71 1.72 5.42 9.15
C TYR A 71 0.53 4.86 8.41
N GLN A 72 -0.17 5.72 7.71
CA GLN A 72 -1.25 5.33 6.81
C GLN A 72 -1.33 6.33 5.66
N VAL A 73 -1.42 5.83 4.44
CA VAL A 73 -1.63 6.63 3.25
C VAL A 73 -2.79 6.07 2.46
N GLU A 74 -3.50 6.96 1.77
CA GLU A 74 -4.62 6.58 0.91
C GLU A 74 -4.48 7.28 -0.42
N PHE A 75 -4.85 6.60 -1.50
CA PHE A 75 -4.85 7.20 -2.82
C PHE A 75 -5.86 6.51 -3.73
N GLU A 76 -6.23 7.18 -4.79
CA GLU A 76 -7.11 6.62 -5.81
C GLU A 76 -6.25 5.98 -6.90
N PRO A 77 -6.35 4.66 -7.11
CA PRO A 77 -5.53 3.99 -8.11
C PRO A 77 -6.02 4.27 -9.53
N ASP A 78 -5.10 4.20 -10.47
CA ASP A 78 -5.38 4.26 -11.90
C ASP A 78 -4.54 3.21 -12.62
N ASP A 79 -4.39 3.32 -13.93
CA ASP A 79 -3.68 2.33 -14.73
C ASP A 79 -2.16 2.35 -14.53
N GLU A 80 -1.64 3.32 -13.83
CA GLU A 80 -0.21 3.48 -13.64
C GLU A 80 0.36 2.56 -12.56
N THR A 81 1.67 2.49 -12.48
CA THR A 81 2.37 1.71 -11.46
C THR A 81 2.67 2.58 -10.24
N PHE A 82 2.31 2.09 -9.07
CA PHE A 82 2.47 2.83 -7.82
C PHE A 82 3.61 2.27 -6.98
N THR A 83 4.37 3.16 -6.37
CA THR A 83 5.53 2.82 -5.55
C THR A 83 5.50 3.60 -4.25
N MET A 84 5.79 2.92 -3.14
CA MET A 84 5.98 3.54 -1.84
C MET A 84 7.44 3.87 -1.66
N ARG A 85 7.71 5.05 -1.13
CA ARG A 85 9.07 5.49 -0.81
C ARG A 85 9.14 5.86 0.66
N TYR A 86 10.12 5.32 1.34
CA TYR A 86 10.38 5.59 2.76
C TYR A 86 11.72 6.32 2.84
N THR A 87 11.72 7.52 3.41
CA THR A 87 12.92 8.33 3.50
C THR A 87 13.17 8.76 4.93
N ILE A 88 14.37 8.52 5.40
CA ILE A 88 14.80 9.02 6.69
C ILE A 88 16.20 9.63 6.57
N ASP A 89 16.39 10.74 7.24
CA ASP A 89 17.69 11.40 7.39
C ASP A 89 17.84 11.76 8.84
N LYS A 90 18.41 10.85 9.60
CA LYS A 90 18.57 10.97 11.04
C LYS A 90 19.89 10.28 11.41
N ASP A 91 20.47 10.66 12.52
CA ASP A 91 21.78 10.16 12.98
C ASP A 91 21.97 8.67 12.78
N GLY A 92 22.92 8.30 11.90
CA GLY A 92 23.24 6.93 11.59
C GLY A 92 22.31 6.26 10.58
N TYR A 93 21.27 6.98 10.14
CA TYR A 93 20.32 6.45 9.17
C TYR A 93 20.13 7.44 8.03
N HIS A 94 20.70 7.11 6.88
CA HIS A 94 20.48 7.82 5.64
C HIS A 94 19.88 6.79 4.69
N TYR A 95 18.57 6.74 4.65
CA TYR A 95 17.91 5.60 4.09
C TYR A 95 16.79 6.01 3.14
N VAL A 96 16.78 5.38 1.99
CA VAL A 96 15.68 5.50 1.04
C VAL A 96 15.32 4.09 0.60
N ALA A 97 14.10 3.69 0.84
CA ALA A 97 13.61 2.39 0.42
C ALA A 97 12.39 2.55 -0.48
N PHE A 98 12.26 1.64 -1.44
CA PHE A 98 11.14 1.63 -2.38
C PHE A 98 10.45 0.27 -2.32
N TYR A 99 9.12 0.30 -2.30
CA TYR A 99 8.31 -0.92 -2.32
C TYR A 99 7.17 -0.76 -3.31
N GLY A 100 6.92 -1.78 -4.11
CA GLY A 100 5.78 -1.77 -5.02
C GLY A 100 4.47 -1.84 -4.26
N VAL A 101 3.47 -1.13 -4.75
CA VAL A 101 2.13 -1.14 -4.18
C VAL A 101 1.23 -2.00 -5.06
N ASP A 102 0.45 -2.87 -4.44
CA ASP A 102 -0.55 -3.64 -5.15
C ASP A 102 -1.82 -2.81 -5.29
N LYS A 103 -1.97 -2.13 -6.40
CA LYS A 103 -3.12 -1.24 -6.63
C LYS A 103 -4.46 -1.95 -6.72
N TRP A 104 -4.45 -3.27 -6.83
CA TRP A 104 -5.66 -4.08 -6.90
C TRP A 104 -6.20 -4.45 -5.53
N LYS A 105 -5.43 -4.18 -4.49
CA LYS A 105 -5.78 -4.55 -3.13
C LYS A 105 -6.14 -3.30 -2.33
N ALA A 106 -7.40 -3.18 -1.94
CA ALA A 106 -7.93 -1.98 -1.29
C ALA A 106 -7.26 -1.64 0.04
N VAL A 107 -6.91 -2.65 0.82
CA VAL A 107 -6.25 -2.44 2.12
C VAL A 107 -5.05 -3.37 2.20
N GLN A 108 -3.89 -2.81 2.48
CA GLN A 108 -2.67 -3.60 2.57
C GLN A 108 -1.73 -3.04 3.64
N GLU A 109 -0.89 -3.91 4.16
CA GLU A 109 0.04 -3.56 5.22
C GLU A 109 1.48 -3.75 4.75
N HIS A 110 2.31 -2.74 5.03
CA HIS A 110 3.75 -2.79 4.75
C HIS A 110 4.50 -2.35 5.99
N ASP A 111 5.15 -3.29 6.64
CA ASP A 111 6.02 -3.00 7.79
C ASP A 111 7.46 -2.93 7.31
N VAL A 112 8.19 -1.94 7.78
CA VAL A 112 9.55 -1.68 7.33
C VAL A 112 10.50 -1.70 8.52
N VAL A 113 11.61 -2.39 8.37
CA VAL A 113 12.69 -2.39 9.37
C VAL A 113 13.88 -1.66 8.78
N LEU A 114 14.31 -0.61 9.45
CA LEU A 114 15.47 0.17 9.05
C LEU A 114 16.70 -0.31 9.82
N ILE A 115 17.78 -0.53 9.10
CA ILE A 115 19.01 -1.03 9.69
C ILE A 115 20.07 0.06 9.63
N LYS A 116 20.69 0.31 10.76
CA LYS A 116 21.74 1.32 10.87
C LYS A 116 22.99 0.87 10.08
N GLU A 117 23.52 1.79 9.30
CA GLU A 117 24.72 1.52 8.50
C GLU A 117 25.99 1.51 9.32
#